data_c81f55318d2e893c598d1d11fa6cae18
#
_entry.id   c81f55318d2e893c598d1d11fa6cae18
#
_cell.length_a   1.000
_cell.length_b   1.000
_cell.length_c   1.000
_cell.angle_alpha   90.00
_cell.angle_beta   90.00
_cell.angle_gamma   90.00
#
_symmetry.space_group_name_H-M   'P 1'
#
loop_
_entity.id
_entity.type
_entity.pdbx_description
1 polymer ?
#
loop_
_entity_poly.entity_id
_entity_poly.type
_entity_poly.pdbx_seq_one_letter_code
_entity_poly.pdbx_strand_id
1 'polypeptide(L)'
;GKTESAAAMSFYIQITFVIICLLLGLIIGDGKYSGSNDLSLQFLFRSWSWPSSEHYLILFLIGAGSAFGGFFISQAYRISQAAVVAPFEYIALPIAIFWGIVIFDDWPDKVTIFGIALILGSGLYIIWRETTVKESKPSAVPRYRR
;
A
#
# COMPACT_ATOMS: atom_id res chain seq x y z
N GLY A 1 2.25 18.75 -4.75
CA GLY A 1 1.05 17.98 -5.06
C GLY A 1 -0.07 18.70 -5.81
N LYS A 2 -0.13 20.04 -5.82
CA LYS A 2 -1.20 20.78 -6.51
C LYS A 2 -0.92 21.03 -8.01
N THR A 3 0.29 20.88 -8.44
CA THR A 3 0.74 21.18 -9.83
C THR A 3 0.76 19.95 -10.73
N GLU A 4 0.98 18.76 -10.16
CA GLU A 4 1.09 17.52 -10.92
C GLU A 4 -0.23 16.75 -10.99
N SER A 5 -0.47 16.05 -12.11
CA SER A 5 -1.65 15.19 -12.24
C SER A 5 -1.49 13.90 -11.42
N ALA A 6 -2.60 13.31 -10.97
CA ALA A 6 -2.57 12.01 -10.28
C ALA A 6 -1.97 10.90 -11.16
N ALA A 7 -2.22 10.97 -12.46
CA ALA A 7 -1.64 10.04 -13.44
C ALA A 7 -0.11 10.18 -13.51
N ALA A 8 0.42 11.41 -13.53
CA ALA A 8 1.87 11.62 -13.52
C ALA A 8 2.52 11.09 -12.24
N MET A 9 1.93 11.36 -11.08
CA MET A 9 2.44 10.85 -9.80
C MET A 9 2.46 9.32 -9.78
N SER A 10 1.35 8.69 -10.15
CA SER A 10 1.25 7.22 -10.23
C SER A 10 2.26 6.64 -11.22
N PHE A 11 2.43 7.25 -12.38
CA PHE A 11 3.40 6.83 -13.39
C PHE A 11 4.84 6.89 -12.90
N TYR A 12 5.26 7.99 -12.25
CA TYR A 12 6.61 8.10 -11.68
C TYR A 12 6.87 7.05 -10.60
N ILE A 13 5.89 6.79 -9.73
CA ILE A 13 6.01 5.75 -8.71
C ILE A 13 6.22 4.39 -9.37
N GLN A 14 5.40 4.03 -10.35
CA GLN A 14 5.50 2.73 -11.03
C GLN A 14 6.83 2.58 -11.80
N ILE A 15 7.28 3.61 -12.51
CA ILE A 15 8.59 3.58 -13.18
C ILE A 15 9.73 3.40 -12.18
N THR A 16 9.68 4.10 -11.06
CA THR A 16 10.71 3.98 -10.02
C THR A 16 10.78 2.55 -9.50
N PHE A 17 9.63 1.92 -9.22
CA PHE A 17 9.60 0.50 -8.82
C PHE A 17 10.16 -0.43 -9.90
N VAL A 18 9.81 -0.23 -11.17
CA VAL A 18 10.33 -1.02 -12.29
C VAL A 18 11.86 -0.90 -12.36
N ILE A 19 12.40 0.31 -12.28
CA ILE A 19 13.85 0.55 -12.31
C ILE A 19 14.55 -0.15 -11.13
N ILE A 20 14.03 0.02 -9.91
CA ILE A 20 14.59 -0.61 -8.70
C ILE A 20 14.55 -2.13 -8.83
N CYS A 21 13.42 -2.70 -9.24
CA CYS A 21 13.29 -4.15 -9.42
C CYS A 21 14.24 -4.68 -10.50
N LEU A 22 14.39 -3.99 -11.63
CA LEU A 22 15.32 -4.38 -12.66
C LEU A 22 16.77 -4.33 -12.18
N LEU A 23 17.16 -3.26 -11.48
CA LEU A 23 18.51 -3.15 -10.91
C LEU A 23 18.79 -4.26 -9.89
N LEU A 24 17.84 -4.52 -8.99
CA LEU A 24 17.96 -5.62 -8.04
C LEU A 24 18.04 -6.97 -8.74
N GLY A 25 17.21 -7.21 -9.77
CA GLY A 25 17.24 -8.44 -10.55
C GLY A 25 18.56 -8.65 -11.28
N LEU A 26 19.15 -7.59 -11.83
CA LEU A 26 20.46 -7.66 -12.49
C LEU A 26 21.62 -7.93 -11.52
N ILE A 27 21.53 -7.42 -10.28
CA ILE A 27 22.62 -7.56 -9.29
C ILE A 27 22.50 -8.87 -8.50
N ILE A 28 21.28 -9.29 -8.16
CA ILE A 28 21.03 -10.35 -7.19
C ILE A 28 20.20 -11.51 -7.80
N GLY A 29 19.65 -11.34 -8.99
CA GLY A 29 18.74 -12.28 -9.64
C GLY A 29 19.37 -13.60 -10.11
N ASP A 30 20.68 -13.80 -9.93
CA ASP A 30 21.39 -15.04 -10.22
C ASP A 30 21.25 -16.11 -9.11
N GLY A 31 20.64 -15.76 -7.97
CA GLY A 31 20.38 -16.66 -6.85
C GLY A 31 21.58 -16.96 -5.95
N LYS A 32 22.71 -16.26 -6.10
CA LYS A 32 23.91 -16.47 -5.28
C LYS A 32 23.69 -16.34 -3.77
N TYR A 33 22.74 -15.51 -3.39
CA TYR A 33 22.45 -15.17 -1.99
C TYR A 33 21.25 -15.95 -1.41
N SER A 34 20.71 -16.92 -2.14
CA SER A 34 19.56 -17.74 -1.70
C SER A 34 19.88 -18.76 -0.62
N GLY A 35 21.16 -18.94 -0.25
CA GLY A 35 21.62 -19.92 0.74
C GLY A 35 21.43 -19.54 2.21
N SER A 36 20.64 -18.51 2.53
CA SER A 36 20.40 -18.13 3.91
C SER A 36 19.37 -19.06 4.57
N ASN A 37 19.46 -19.24 5.89
CA ASN A 37 18.48 -20.03 6.67
C ASN A 37 17.16 -19.25 6.93
N ASP A 38 17.09 -18.00 6.56
CA ASP A 38 15.90 -17.16 6.72
C ASP A 38 15.02 -17.25 5.47
N LEU A 39 13.77 -17.65 5.66
CA LEU A 39 12.79 -17.83 4.58
C LEU A 39 12.54 -16.53 3.80
N SER A 40 12.57 -15.39 4.47
CA SER A 40 12.37 -14.07 3.85
C SER A 40 13.52 -13.72 2.93
N LEU A 41 14.76 -14.00 3.36
CA LEU A 41 15.96 -13.77 2.55
C LEU A 41 16.05 -14.77 1.39
N GLN A 42 15.68 -16.04 1.60
CA GLN A 42 15.58 -17.02 0.51
C GLN A 42 14.58 -16.57 -0.57
N PHE A 43 13.42 -16.05 -0.15
CA PHE A 43 12.42 -15.53 -1.08
C PHE A 43 12.94 -14.31 -1.85
N LEU A 44 13.57 -13.36 -1.15
CA LEU A 44 14.05 -12.12 -1.75
C LEU A 44 15.20 -12.35 -2.74
N PHE A 45 16.12 -13.27 -2.42
CA PHE A 45 17.32 -13.55 -3.21
C PHE A 45 17.21 -14.79 -4.10
N ARG A 46 16.00 -15.32 -4.30
CA ARG A 46 15.79 -16.43 -5.22
C ARG A 46 16.20 -16.06 -6.66
N SER A 47 16.66 -17.02 -7.42
CA SER A 47 16.97 -16.82 -8.83
C SER A 47 15.71 -16.37 -9.60
N TRP A 48 15.90 -15.42 -10.50
CA TRP A 48 14.85 -15.00 -11.41
C TRP A 48 14.69 -16.03 -12.52
N SER A 49 13.46 -16.37 -12.82
CA SER A 49 13.09 -17.25 -13.94
C SER A 49 11.96 -16.63 -14.73
N TRP A 50 11.91 -16.90 -16.02
CA TRP A 50 10.78 -16.49 -16.83
C TRP A 50 9.53 -17.23 -16.38
N PRO A 51 8.41 -16.52 -16.19
CA PRO A 51 7.16 -17.14 -15.80
C PRO A 51 6.65 -18.05 -16.93
N SER A 52 5.98 -19.14 -16.57
CA SER A 52 5.29 -19.98 -17.55
C SER A 52 4.08 -19.23 -18.14
N SER A 53 3.69 -19.62 -19.36
CA SER A 53 2.58 -18.98 -20.08
C SER A 53 1.25 -18.97 -19.31
N GLU A 54 1.03 -19.94 -18.44
CA GLU A 54 -0.15 -20.05 -17.58
C GLU A 54 -0.27 -18.90 -16.58
N HIS A 55 0.86 -18.30 -16.19
CA HIS A 55 0.89 -17.21 -15.21
C HIS A 55 0.76 -15.80 -15.81
N TYR A 56 0.83 -15.66 -17.14
CA TYR A 56 0.79 -14.32 -17.78
C TYR A 56 -0.49 -13.55 -17.49
N LEU A 57 -1.65 -14.23 -17.47
CA LEU A 57 -2.92 -13.58 -17.16
C LEU A 57 -2.92 -13.04 -15.72
N ILE A 58 -2.44 -13.84 -14.77
CA ILE A 58 -2.38 -13.45 -13.35
C ILE A 58 -1.41 -12.26 -13.18
N LEU A 59 -0.23 -12.32 -13.80
CA LEU A 59 0.75 -11.23 -13.76
C LEU A 59 0.19 -9.95 -14.38
N PHE A 60 -0.54 -10.05 -15.51
CA PHE A 60 -1.22 -8.92 -16.13
C PHE A 60 -2.28 -8.32 -15.20
N LEU A 61 -3.12 -9.14 -14.57
CA LEU A 61 -4.15 -8.68 -13.64
C LEU A 61 -3.55 -7.99 -12.41
N ILE A 62 -2.45 -8.53 -11.85
CA ILE A 62 -1.73 -7.91 -10.74
C ILE A 62 -1.14 -6.56 -11.16
N GLY A 63 -0.49 -6.50 -12.32
CA GLY A 63 0.07 -5.25 -12.86
C GLY A 63 -1.00 -4.19 -13.14
N ALA A 64 -2.10 -4.58 -13.77
CA ALA A 64 -3.24 -3.70 -14.03
C ALA A 64 -3.88 -3.22 -12.72
N GLY A 65 -4.14 -4.13 -11.77
CA GLY A 65 -4.67 -3.81 -10.45
C GLY A 65 -3.78 -2.81 -9.69
N SER A 66 -2.46 -3.02 -9.72
CA SER A 66 -1.48 -2.11 -9.12
C SER A 66 -1.51 -0.72 -9.77
N ALA A 67 -1.59 -0.64 -11.10
CA ALA A 67 -1.64 0.62 -11.82
C ALA A 67 -2.92 1.41 -11.50
N PHE A 68 -4.09 0.76 -11.56
CA PHE A 68 -5.36 1.38 -11.20
C PHE A 68 -5.42 1.77 -9.73
N GLY A 69 -5.00 0.90 -8.82
CA GLY A 69 -4.94 1.17 -7.38
C GLY A 69 -4.05 2.37 -7.08
N GLY A 70 -2.85 2.41 -7.64
CA GLY A 70 -1.92 3.54 -7.49
C GLY A 70 -2.48 4.85 -8.03
N PHE A 71 -3.19 4.81 -9.16
CA PHE A 71 -3.88 5.99 -9.71
C PHE A 71 -4.98 6.49 -8.77
N PHE A 72 -5.86 5.61 -8.29
CA PHE A 72 -6.96 6.01 -7.40
C PHE A 72 -6.47 6.53 -6.06
N ILE A 73 -5.44 5.91 -5.48
CA ILE A 73 -4.82 6.40 -4.24
C ILE A 73 -4.21 7.79 -4.47
N SER A 74 -3.43 7.97 -5.55
CA SER A 74 -2.84 9.27 -5.91
C SER A 74 -3.92 10.34 -6.12
N GLN A 75 -5.03 9.98 -6.75
CA GLN A 75 -6.15 10.89 -6.95
C GLN A 75 -6.85 11.23 -5.62
N ALA A 76 -7.05 10.26 -4.73
CA ALA A 76 -7.65 10.49 -3.42
C ALA A 76 -6.83 11.49 -2.59
N TYR A 77 -5.51 11.32 -2.52
CA TYR A 77 -4.62 12.27 -1.82
C TYR A 77 -4.54 13.65 -2.48
N ARG A 78 -4.84 13.74 -3.76
CA ARG A 78 -4.88 15.02 -4.47
C ARG A 78 -6.13 15.84 -4.17
N ILE A 79 -7.28 15.18 -4.09
CA ILE A 79 -8.60 15.85 -3.90
C ILE A 79 -9.01 15.96 -2.44
N SER A 80 -8.36 15.21 -1.55
CA SER A 80 -8.68 15.15 -0.12
C SER A 80 -7.46 15.42 0.75
N GLN A 81 -7.69 15.75 2.02
CA GLN A 81 -6.61 15.86 3.01
C GLN A 81 -6.09 14.46 3.34
N ALA A 82 -4.75 14.33 3.48
CA ALA A 82 -4.11 13.06 3.81
C ALA A 82 -4.68 12.39 5.08
N ALA A 83 -5.01 13.20 6.08
CA ALA A 83 -5.62 12.74 7.32
C ALA A 83 -7.00 12.06 7.13
N VAL A 84 -7.71 12.39 6.05
CA VAL A 84 -8.98 11.75 5.72
C VAL A 84 -8.76 10.47 4.90
N VAL A 85 -7.76 10.45 4.01
CA VAL A 85 -7.50 9.32 3.11
C VAL A 85 -6.77 8.18 3.81
N ALA A 86 -5.74 8.49 4.61
CA ALA A 86 -4.89 7.48 5.24
C ALA A 86 -5.65 6.41 6.06
N PRO A 87 -6.71 6.73 6.82
CA PRO A 87 -7.47 5.72 7.53
C PRO A 87 -8.14 4.68 6.64
N PHE A 88 -8.52 5.04 5.41
CA PHE A 88 -9.11 4.09 4.46
C PHE A 88 -8.10 3.05 3.95
N GLU A 89 -6.81 3.35 3.98
CA GLU A 89 -5.77 2.38 3.62
C GLU A 89 -5.71 1.21 4.61
N TYR A 90 -6.11 1.43 5.86
CA TYR A 90 -6.17 0.33 6.85
C TYR A 90 -7.23 -0.73 6.55
N ILE A 91 -8.22 -0.43 5.69
CA ILE A 91 -9.21 -1.40 5.22
C ILE A 91 -8.54 -2.52 4.41
N ALA A 92 -7.39 -2.25 3.81
CA ALA A 92 -6.61 -3.27 3.10
C ALA A 92 -6.17 -4.43 4.00
N LEU A 93 -5.93 -4.18 5.30
CA LEU A 93 -5.49 -5.21 6.26
C LEU A 93 -6.53 -6.32 6.46
N PRO A 94 -7.78 -6.04 6.86
CA PRO A 94 -8.78 -7.09 6.99
C PRO A 94 -9.09 -7.79 5.66
N ILE A 95 -9.03 -7.09 4.54
CA ILE A 95 -9.20 -7.69 3.21
C ILE A 95 -8.04 -8.65 2.90
N ALA A 96 -6.80 -8.26 3.19
CA ALA A 96 -5.64 -9.12 2.99
C ALA A 96 -5.71 -10.39 3.84
N ILE A 97 -6.13 -10.27 5.11
CA ILE A 97 -6.33 -11.43 6.00
C ILE A 97 -7.42 -12.35 5.45
N PHE A 98 -8.56 -11.78 5.04
CA PHE A 98 -9.64 -12.55 4.46
C PHE A 98 -9.16 -13.39 3.27
N TRP A 99 -8.44 -12.77 2.34
CA TRP A 99 -7.90 -13.48 1.19
C TRP A 99 -6.77 -14.45 1.56
N GLY A 100 -5.95 -14.13 2.57
CA GLY A 100 -4.94 -15.03 3.13
C GLY A 100 -5.55 -16.33 3.62
N ILE A 101 -6.64 -16.25 4.38
CA ILE A 101 -7.36 -17.42 4.88
C ILE A 101 -8.06 -18.17 3.74
N VAL A 102 -8.80 -17.46 2.86
CA VAL A 102 -9.64 -18.10 1.84
C VAL A 102 -8.83 -18.77 0.73
N ILE A 103 -7.71 -18.16 0.31
CA ILE A 103 -6.93 -18.68 -0.83
C ILE A 103 -5.78 -19.56 -0.37
N PHE A 104 -5.14 -19.22 0.74
CA PHE A 104 -3.90 -19.87 1.18
C PHE A 104 -4.08 -20.73 2.45
N ASP A 105 -5.28 -20.74 3.05
CA ASP A 105 -5.56 -21.38 4.36
C ASP A 105 -4.57 -20.95 5.44
N ASP A 106 -4.07 -19.71 5.33
CA ASP A 106 -3.07 -19.14 6.21
C ASP A 106 -3.75 -18.36 7.33
N TRP A 107 -3.82 -18.97 8.50
CA TRP A 107 -4.43 -18.38 9.69
C TRP A 107 -3.40 -17.52 10.45
N PRO A 108 -3.72 -16.24 10.70
CA PRO A 108 -2.80 -15.36 11.42
C PRO A 108 -2.56 -15.88 12.84
N ASP A 109 -1.32 -15.87 13.26
CA ASP A 109 -0.93 -16.21 14.61
C ASP A 109 -1.34 -15.12 15.63
N LYS A 110 -1.19 -15.41 16.92
CA LYS A 110 -1.58 -14.49 18.01
C LYS A 110 -0.83 -13.16 17.95
N VAL A 111 0.43 -13.18 17.53
CA VAL A 111 1.27 -11.97 17.41
C VAL A 111 0.78 -11.11 16.27
N THR A 112 0.48 -11.71 15.13
CA THR A 112 -0.09 -11.05 13.95
C THR A 112 -1.45 -10.43 14.29
N ILE A 113 -2.37 -11.17 14.95
CA ILE A 113 -3.66 -10.64 15.39
C ILE A 113 -3.49 -9.43 16.30
N PHE A 114 -2.56 -9.50 17.27
CA PHE A 114 -2.27 -8.37 18.15
C PHE A 114 -1.75 -7.14 17.37
N GLY A 115 -0.82 -7.35 16.43
CA GLY A 115 -0.31 -6.28 15.55
C GLY A 115 -1.42 -5.62 14.73
N ILE A 116 -2.31 -6.42 14.14
CA ILE A 116 -3.48 -5.93 13.39
C ILE A 116 -4.40 -5.10 14.28
N ALA A 117 -4.70 -5.58 15.49
CA ALA A 117 -5.54 -4.86 16.44
C ALA A 117 -4.95 -3.50 16.83
N LEU A 118 -3.62 -3.41 17.01
CA LEU A 118 -2.92 -2.15 17.27
C LEU A 118 -3.02 -1.18 16.08
N ILE A 119 -2.81 -1.66 14.86
CA ILE A 119 -2.86 -0.82 13.65
C ILE A 119 -4.28 -0.31 13.42
N LEU A 120 -5.28 -1.19 13.44
CA LEU A 120 -6.68 -0.80 13.27
C LEU A 120 -7.15 0.12 14.40
N GLY A 121 -6.78 -0.19 15.65
CA GLY A 121 -7.13 0.63 16.81
C GLY A 121 -6.55 2.03 16.72
N SER A 122 -5.29 2.18 16.34
CA SER A 122 -4.65 3.49 16.13
C SER A 122 -5.28 4.26 14.97
N GLY A 123 -5.60 3.60 13.87
CA GLY A 123 -6.28 4.21 12.72
C GLY A 123 -7.67 4.73 13.09
N LEU A 124 -8.48 3.92 13.77
CA LEU A 124 -9.81 4.31 14.26
C LEU A 124 -9.73 5.46 15.27
N TYR A 125 -8.73 5.45 16.16
CA TYR A 125 -8.51 6.55 17.11
C TYR A 125 -8.20 7.86 16.39
N ILE A 126 -7.39 7.84 15.33
CA ILE A 126 -7.08 9.03 14.54
C ILE A 126 -8.34 9.59 13.89
N ILE A 127 -9.18 8.74 13.27
CA ILE A 127 -10.45 9.16 12.67
C ILE A 127 -11.36 9.81 13.71
N TRP A 128 -11.54 9.15 14.85
CA TRP A 128 -12.39 9.66 15.93
C TRP A 128 -11.90 11.00 16.46
N ARG A 129 -10.61 11.15 16.69
CA ARG A 129 -10.01 12.41 17.15
C ARG A 129 -10.20 13.54 16.14
N GLU A 130 -10.02 13.28 14.85
CA GLU A 130 -10.16 14.29 13.81
C GLU A 130 -11.59 14.77 13.64
N THR A 131 -12.56 13.86 13.69
CA THR A 131 -14.00 14.24 13.65
C THR A 131 -14.35 15.11 14.84
N THR A 132 -13.93 14.74 16.04
CA THR A 132 -14.22 15.48 17.27
C THR A 132 -13.56 16.87 17.31
N VAL A 133 -12.30 16.99 16.83
CA VAL A 133 -11.58 18.28 16.80
C VAL A 133 -12.12 19.22 15.74
N LYS A 134 -12.61 18.71 14.60
CA LYS A 134 -13.23 19.55 13.55
C LYS A 134 -14.54 20.18 14.02
N GLU A 135 -15.34 19.49 14.82
CA GLU A 135 -16.56 20.04 15.42
C GLU A 135 -16.27 21.15 16.44
N SER A 136 -15.09 21.14 17.07
CA SER A 136 -14.71 22.09 18.13
C SER A 136 -14.17 23.43 17.62
N LYS A 137 -13.95 23.62 16.31
CA LYS A 137 -13.48 24.89 15.75
C LYS A 137 -14.71 25.66 15.20
N PRO A 138 -15.25 26.69 15.94
CA PRO A 138 -16.21 27.58 15.35
C PRO A 138 -15.56 28.27 14.16
N SER A 139 -16.24 28.31 13.03
CA SER A 139 -15.81 29.07 11.87
C SER A 139 -15.59 30.52 12.33
N ALA A 140 -14.33 30.96 12.40
CA ALA A 140 -14.02 32.36 12.64
C ALA A 140 -14.49 33.15 11.43
N VAL A 141 -15.72 33.65 11.51
CA VAL A 141 -16.23 34.62 10.57
C VAL A 141 -15.34 35.86 10.70
N PRO A 142 -14.69 36.33 9.64
CA PRO A 142 -13.89 37.55 9.70
C PRO A 142 -14.85 38.69 10.07
N ARG A 143 -14.70 39.28 11.28
CA ARG A 143 -15.40 40.52 11.62
C ARG A 143 -14.77 41.62 10.75
N TYR A 144 -15.45 41.97 9.68
CA TYR A 144 -15.21 43.22 8.96
C TYR A 144 -15.44 44.38 9.95
N ARG A 145 -14.37 45.00 10.42
CA ARG A 145 -14.42 46.30 11.08
C ARG A 145 -14.73 47.34 10.01
N ARG A 146 -15.91 47.94 10.11
CA ARG A 146 -16.23 49.21 9.46
C ARG A 146 -15.51 50.34 10.17
#